data_95341f5289f470b230d04a70934e905f
#
_entry.id   95341f5289f470b230d04a70934e905f
#
_cell.length_a   1.000
_cell.length_b   1.000
_cell.length_c   1.000
_cell.angle_alpha   90.00
_cell.angle_beta   90.00
_cell.angle_gamma   90.00
#
_symmetry.space_group_name_H-M   'P 1'
#
loop_
_entity.id
_entity.type
_entity.pdbx_description
1 polymer ?
#
loop_
_entity_poly.entity_id
_entity_poly.type
_entity_poly.pdbx_seq_one_letter_code
_entity_poly.pdbx_strand_id
1 'polypeptide(L)'
;MRKKIIAGNWKMNVKPSETAALVKAIADATASCTNVDVVCCTPAIDIPAAVAACAGTHVQPGAENAHWAEKGAYTGEISTGMLVDAGAKYVIIGHSERRQYFGETDETVNKRARAVIAAGLTAIVCVGETLEEREAGKLVEVIERQMNVGLKDVSAADCAKLVIAYEPVWAIGTGKTATPDQAQEVHALIRSTLAKLVGAETAETVRIQYGGSMKPGNAAELLAKKDIDGGLIGGAALKAEDFAGIIAAAAAAE
;
A
#
# COMPACT_ATOMS: atom_id res chain seq x y z
N MET A 1 -2.06 0.42 20.41
CA MET A 1 -1.36 0.91 19.20
C MET A 1 -1.84 0.13 17.99
N ARG A 2 -1.84 0.67 16.76
CA ARG A 2 -2.24 -0.09 15.54
C ARG A 2 -1.11 -1.02 15.13
N LYS A 3 -1.43 -2.27 14.74
CA LYS A 3 -0.45 -3.21 14.22
C LYS A 3 0.21 -2.64 12.96
N LYS A 4 1.54 -2.63 12.92
CA LYS A 4 2.30 -2.14 11.75
C LYS A 4 2.10 -3.04 10.54
N ILE A 5 2.13 -2.45 9.32
CA ILE A 5 2.03 -3.16 8.05
C ILE A 5 3.14 -2.71 7.09
N ILE A 6 3.96 -3.64 6.64
CA ILE A 6 5.01 -3.38 5.64
C ILE A 6 4.65 -4.14 4.37
N ALA A 7 4.31 -3.40 3.32
CA ALA A 7 3.94 -3.95 2.02
C ALA A 7 5.01 -3.62 0.98
N GLY A 8 5.53 -4.64 0.31
CA GLY A 8 6.40 -4.49 -0.85
C GLY A 8 5.56 -4.24 -2.09
N ASN A 9 5.84 -3.17 -2.82
CA ASN A 9 5.35 -2.94 -4.17
C ASN A 9 6.52 -3.27 -5.13
N TRP A 10 6.45 -4.45 -5.76
CA TRP A 10 7.53 -4.89 -6.65
C TRP A 10 7.55 -4.14 -7.98
N LYS A 11 6.44 -3.50 -8.32
CA LYS A 11 6.27 -2.80 -9.60
C LYS A 11 6.55 -3.77 -10.76
N MET A 12 7.06 -3.31 -11.88
CA MET A 12 7.42 -4.14 -13.02
C MET A 12 8.84 -4.71 -12.85
N ASN A 13 9.04 -5.52 -11.80
CA ASN A 13 10.32 -6.19 -11.51
C ASN A 13 10.08 -7.64 -11.11
N VAL A 14 11.17 -8.41 -11.06
CA VAL A 14 11.19 -9.84 -10.76
C VAL A 14 10.53 -10.64 -11.89
N LYS A 15 10.97 -11.85 -12.10
CA LYS A 15 10.36 -12.78 -13.08
C LYS A 15 9.65 -13.90 -12.32
N PRO A 16 8.64 -14.55 -12.92
CA PRO A 16 7.95 -15.66 -12.27
C PRO A 16 8.89 -16.77 -11.75
N SER A 17 9.99 -17.03 -12.44
CA SER A 17 11.02 -18.00 -12.02
C SER A 17 11.82 -17.57 -10.78
N GLU A 18 11.81 -16.30 -10.41
CA GLU A 18 12.59 -15.71 -9.30
C GLU A 18 11.70 -15.42 -8.09
N THR A 19 10.38 -15.30 -8.31
CA THR A 19 9.38 -14.87 -7.34
C THR A 19 9.39 -15.72 -6.08
N ALA A 20 9.34 -17.03 -6.21
CA ALA A 20 9.28 -17.95 -5.06
C ALA A 20 10.54 -17.85 -4.18
N ALA A 21 11.71 -17.69 -4.80
CA ALA A 21 12.97 -17.54 -4.07
C ALA A 21 13.02 -16.26 -3.24
N LEU A 22 12.54 -15.13 -3.82
CA LEU A 22 12.52 -13.85 -3.11
C LEU A 22 11.50 -13.86 -1.96
N VAL A 23 10.28 -14.36 -2.19
CA VAL A 23 9.26 -14.48 -1.13
C VAL A 23 9.77 -15.36 0.02
N LYS A 24 10.38 -16.50 -0.30
CA LYS A 24 10.94 -17.40 0.72
C LYS A 24 12.06 -16.74 1.51
N ALA A 25 12.98 -16.03 0.86
CA ALA A 25 14.07 -15.31 1.53
C ALA A 25 13.53 -14.23 2.49
N ILE A 26 12.45 -13.50 2.09
CA ILE A 26 11.78 -12.53 2.94
C ILE A 26 11.13 -13.25 4.15
N ALA A 27 10.39 -14.32 3.92
CA ALA A 27 9.72 -15.07 4.98
C ALA A 27 10.71 -15.64 6.01
N ASP A 28 11.80 -16.23 5.57
CA ASP A 28 12.84 -16.79 6.41
C ASP A 28 13.54 -15.68 7.24
N ALA A 29 13.87 -14.54 6.61
CA ALA A 29 14.55 -13.42 7.27
C ALA A 29 13.67 -12.67 8.29
N THR A 30 12.34 -12.80 8.18
CA THR A 30 11.38 -12.07 9.03
C THR A 30 10.51 -12.99 9.90
N ALA A 31 10.88 -14.26 10.02
CA ALA A 31 10.09 -15.27 10.74
C ALA A 31 9.78 -14.91 12.20
N SER A 32 10.64 -14.14 12.86
CA SER A 32 10.45 -13.65 14.24
C SER A 32 9.56 -12.41 14.35
N CYS A 33 9.26 -11.72 13.25
CA CYS A 33 8.49 -10.45 13.23
C CYS A 33 6.98 -10.70 13.16
N THR A 34 6.41 -11.46 14.09
CA THR A 34 4.99 -11.88 14.07
C THR A 34 4.01 -10.77 14.43
N ASN A 35 4.49 -9.67 15.02
CA ASN A 35 3.70 -8.48 15.35
C ASN A 35 3.54 -7.48 14.19
N VAL A 36 4.10 -7.78 13.01
CA VAL A 36 3.97 -6.96 11.79
C VAL A 36 3.22 -7.73 10.72
N ASP A 37 2.31 -7.07 10.00
CA ASP A 37 1.74 -7.63 8.76
C ASP A 37 2.73 -7.39 7.61
N VAL A 38 3.21 -8.47 7.01
CA VAL A 38 4.15 -8.44 5.88
C VAL A 38 3.43 -8.83 4.60
N VAL A 39 3.50 -7.97 3.58
CA VAL A 39 2.80 -8.17 2.31
C VAL A 39 3.78 -8.05 1.14
N CYS A 40 3.68 -8.95 0.17
CA CYS A 40 4.38 -8.84 -1.11
C CYS A 40 3.36 -8.63 -2.23
N CYS A 41 3.25 -7.39 -2.73
CA CYS A 41 2.43 -7.08 -3.90
C CYS A 41 3.29 -7.23 -5.15
N THR A 42 2.88 -8.15 -6.02
CA THR A 42 3.65 -8.58 -7.19
C THR A 42 2.90 -8.29 -8.49
N PRO A 43 3.60 -8.24 -9.65
CA PRO A 43 2.95 -8.29 -10.95
C PRO A 43 1.96 -9.46 -11.06
N ALA A 44 0.89 -9.28 -11.83
CA ALA A 44 -0.18 -10.28 -11.94
C ALA A 44 0.32 -11.67 -12.35
N ILE A 45 1.33 -11.73 -13.22
CA ILE A 45 1.94 -12.98 -13.69
C ILE A 45 2.68 -13.75 -12.57
N ASP A 46 3.09 -13.06 -11.51
CA ASP A 46 3.86 -13.61 -10.40
C ASP A 46 2.99 -14.07 -9.22
N ILE A 47 1.71 -13.66 -9.20
CA ILE A 47 0.80 -13.94 -8.08
C ILE A 47 0.70 -15.44 -7.76
N PRO A 48 0.52 -16.36 -8.71
CA PRO A 48 0.46 -17.79 -8.38
C PRO A 48 1.72 -18.33 -7.70
N ALA A 49 2.90 -17.88 -8.16
CA ALA A 49 4.18 -18.28 -7.56
C ALA A 49 4.37 -17.66 -6.17
N ALA A 50 3.97 -16.39 -5.99
CA ALA A 50 4.00 -15.71 -4.70
C ALA A 50 3.07 -16.38 -3.69
N VAL A 51 1.83 -16.72 -4.08
CA VAL A 51 0.85 -17.41 -3.24
C VAL A 51 1.38 -18.77 -2.78
N ALA A 52 1.93 -19.56 -3.69
CA ALA A 52 2.53 -20.86 -3.34
C ALA A 52 3.70 -20.70 -2.35
N ALA A 53 4.54 -19.68 -2.53
CA ALA A 53 5.69 -19.45 -1.66
C ALA A 53 5.30 -18.84 -0.30
N CYS A 54 4.19 -18.12 -0.20
CA CYS A 54 3.63 -17.58 1.04
C CYS A 54 2.98 -18.68 1.91
N ALA A 55 2.61 -19.83 1.33
CA ALA A 55 1.91 -20.88 2.06
C ALA A 55 2.71 -21.37 3.27
N GLY A 56 2.06 -21.37 4.46
CA GLY A 56 2.70 -21.78 5.71
C GLY A 56 3.64 -20.72 6.32
N THR A 57 3.72 -19.53 5.74
CA THR A 57 4.48 -18.40 6.28
C THR A 57 3.56 -17.29 6.79
N HIS A 58 4.13 -16.27 7.45
CA HIS A 58 3.41 -15.06 7.88
C HIS A 58 3.29 -13.99 6.77
N VAL A 59 4.00 -14.16 5.64
CA VAL A 59 3.96 -13.24 4.50
C VAL A 59 2.67 -13.44 3.72
N GLN A 60 2.02 -12.34 3.35
CA GLN A 60 0.76 -12.34 2.62
C GLN A 60 0.97 -11.92 1.16
N PRO A 61 0.37 -12.63 0.19
CA PRO A 61 0.45 -12.26 -1.22
C PRO A 61 -0.50 -11.10 -1.55
N GLY A 62 -0.06 -10.18 -2.40
CA GLY A 62 -0.86 -9.07 -2.90
C GLY A 62 -0.67 -8.86 -4.40
N ALA A 63 -1.53 -8.02 -4.96
CA ALA A 63 -1.50 -7.57 -6.34
C ALA A 63 -1.23 -6.06 -6.42
N GLU A 64 -0.79 -5.58 -7.58
CA GLU A 64 -0.44 -4.18 -7.83
C GLU A 64 -1.57 -3.36 -8.46
N ASN A 65 -2.65 -4.01 -8.87
CA ASN A 65 -3.86 -3.39 -9.41
C ASN A 65 -5.00 -4.41 -9.54
N ALA A 66 -6.23 -3.91 -9.74
CA ALA A 66 -7.40 -4.69 -10.14
C ALA A 66 -8.35 -3.83 -10.99
N HIS A 67 -9.09 -4.45 -11.90
CA HIS A 67 -10.20 -3.81 -12.58
C HIS A 67 -11.50 -3.96 -11.77
N TRP A 68 -12.41 -2.98 -11.89
CA TRP A 68 -13.68 -2.97 -11.14
C TRP A 68 -14.79 -3.84 -11.74
N ALA A 69 -14.68 -4.22 -13.02
CA ALA A 69 -15.65 -5.12 -13.63
C ALA A 69 -15.31 -6.57 -13.33
N GLU A 70 -16.32 -7.39 -13.08
CA GLU A 70 -16.14 -8.82 -12.79
C GLU A 70 -15.58 -9.59 -13.99
N LYS A 71 -16.04 -9.24 -15.19
CA LYS A 71 -15.64 -9.83 -16.48
C LYS A 71 -16.02 -8.92 -17.63
N GLY A 72 -15.50 -9.18 -18.81
CA GLY A 72 -15.92 -8.47 -20.04
C GLY A 72 -14.78 -8.21 -21.02
N ALA A 73 -15.06 -7.31 -21.97
CA ALA A 73 -14.12 -6.91 -23.02
C ALA A 73 -13.12 -5.86 -22.50
N TYR A 74 -12.24 -6.27 -21.61
CA TYR A 74 -11.20 -5.45 -20.97
C TYR A 74 -9.84 -6.10 -21.16
N THR A 75 -9.40 -6.20 -22.41
CA THR A 75 -8.15 -6.90 -22.76
C THR A 75 -6.96 -6.37 -21.95
N GLY A 76 -6.28 -7.26 -21.23
CA GLY A 76 -5.11 -6.95 -20.38
C GLY A 76 -5.44 -6.64 -18.92
N GLU A 77 -6.71 -6.43 -18.55
CA GLU A 77 -7.12 -6.18 -17.17
C GLU A 77 -7.31 -7.49 -16.37
N ILE A 78 -7.13 -7.38 -15.06
CA ILE A 78 -7.30 -8.46 -14.10
C ILE A 78 -8.47 -8.11 -13.17
N SER A 79 -9.51 -8.95 -13.12
CA SER A 79 -10.65 -8.72 -12.24
C SER A 79 -10.34 -9.13 -10.79
N THR A 80 -11.13 -8.59 -9.85
CA THR A 80 -11.02 -8.98 -8.43
C THR A 80 -11.30 -10.47 -8.21
N GLY A 81 -12.24 -11.04 -8.99
CA GLY A 81 -12.52 -12.49 -8.95
C GLY A 81 -11.31 -13.34 -9.34
N MET A 82 -10.55 -12.93 -10.36
CA MET A 82 -9.30 -13.60 -10.76
C MET A 82 -8.25 -13.52 -9.64
N LEU A 83 -8.15 -12.38 -8.94
CA LEU A 83 -7.21 -12.22 -7.82
C LEU A 83 -7.58 -13.08 -6.60
N VAL A 84 -8.88 -13.18 -6.29
CA VAL A 84 -9.38 -14.05 -5.22
C VAL A 84 -9.08 -15.52 -5.53
N ASP A 85 -9.38 -15.97 -6.74
CA ASP A 85 -9.14 -17.34 -7.20
C ASP A 85 -7.64 -17.68 -7.19
N ALA A 86 -6.79 -16.72 -7.59
CA ALA A 86 -5.33 -16.86 -7.51
C ALA A 86 -4.79 -16.86 -6.08
N GLY A 87 -5.57 -16.46 -5.07
CA GLY A 87 -5.21 -16.48 -3.65
C GLY A 87 -4.61 -15.18 -3.10
N ALA A 88 -4.65 -14.08 -3.85
CA ALA A 88 -4.23 -12.76 -3.35
C ALA A 88 -5.06 -12.34 -2.12
N LYS A 89 -4.47 -11.50 -1.27
CA LYS A 89 -5.12 -10.97 -0.05
C LYS A 89 -5.19 -9.45 -0.03
N TYR A 90 -4.24 -8.78 -0.68
CA TYR A 90 -4.11 -7.34 -0.75
C TYR A 90 -4.06 -6.88 -2.21
N VAL A 91 -4.48 -5.65 -2.46
CA VAL A 91 -4.39 -5.03 -3.80
C VAL A 91 -4.03 -3.56 -3.65
N ILE A 92 -2.95 -3.12 -4.29
CA ILE A 92 -2.61 -1.70 -4.41
C ILE A 92 -3.53 -1.06 -5.43
N ILE A 93 -4.12 0.09 -5.09
CA ILE A 93 -5.06 0.83 -5.94
C ILE A 93 -4.65 2.29 -6.00
N GLY A 94 -4.69 2.88 -7.21
CA GLY A 94 -4.44 4.30 -7.41
C GLY A 94 -3.00 4.74 -7.17
N HIS A 95 -2.03 3.83 -7.30
CA HIS A 95 -0.60 4.17 -7.19
C HIS A 95 -0.25 5.34 -8.13
N SER A 96 0.63 6.24 -7.68
CA SER A 96 1.01 7.45 -8.40
C SER A 96 1.44 7.18 -9.86
N GLU A 97 2.19 6.11 -10.11
CA GLU A 97 2.59 5.72 -11.48
C GLU A 97 1.37 5.40 -12.36
N ARG A 98 0.30 4.80 -11.80
CA ARG A 98 -0.90 4.48 -12.55
C ARG A 98 -1.72 5.74 -12.86
N ARG A 99 -1.74 6.71 -11.94
CA ARG A 99 -2.33 8.02 -12.18
C ARG A 99 -1.56 8.76 -13.28
N GLN A 100 -0.23 8.74 -13.21
CA GLN A 100 0.64 9.47 -14.13
C GLN A 100 0.71 8.85 -15.53
N TYR A 101 0.84 7.53 -15.64
CA TYR A 101 1.14 6.86 -16.91
C TYR A 101 -0.05 6.14 -17.54
N PHE A 102 -1.07 5.80 -16.75
CA PHE A 102 -2.20 4.97 -17.20
C PHE A 102 -3.56 5.67 -17.03
N GLY A 103 -3.56 6.99 -16.75
CA GLY A 103 -4.76 7.81 -16.72
C GLY A 103 -5.76 7.46 -15.62
N GLU A 104 -5.32 6.87 -14.52
CA GLU A 104 -6.21 6.63 -13.38
C GLU A 104 -6.60 7.94 -12.70
N THR A 105 -7.90 8.10 -12.44
CA THR A 105 -8.49 9.25 -11.76
C THR A 105 -9.01 8.86 -10.37
N ASP A 106 -9.40 9.84 -9.56
CA ASP A 106 -9.96 9.56 -8.23
C ASP A 106 -11.25 8.72 -8.33
N GLU A 107 -12.06 8.90 -9.40
CA GLU A 107 -13.27 8.12 -9.67
C GLU A 107 -12.95 6.67 -10.05
N THR A 108 -11.91 6.45 -10.86
CA THR A 108 -11.50 5.08 -11.20
C THR A 108 -10.85 4.37 -10.02
N VAL A 109 -10.13 5.10 -9.17
CA VAL A 109 -9.62 4.59 -7.88
C VAL A 109 -10.78 4.16 -6.98
N ASN A 110 -11.82 4.98 -6.87
CA ASN A 110 -13.01 4.64 -6.09
C ASN A 110 -13.67 3.33 -6.58
N LYS A 111 -13.91 3.21 -7.88
CA LYS A 111 -14.50 1.99 -8.47
C LYS A 111 -13.66 0.76 -8.15
N ARG A 112 -12.34 0.84 -8.28
CA ARG A 112 -11.41 -0.25 -7.99
C ARG A 112 -11.39 -0.60 -6.49
N ALA A 113 -11.26 0.41 -5.61
CA ALA A 113 -11.23 0.19 -4.17
C ALA A 113 -12.50 -0.50 -3.66
N ARG A 114 -13.67 -0.05 -4.10
CA ARG A 114 -14.94 -0.69 -3.74
C ARG A 114 -15.06 -2.11 -4.27
N ALA A 115 -14.63 -2.37 -5.51
CA ALA A 115 -14.63 -3.73 -6.06
C ALA A 115 -13.70 -4.67 -5.30
N VAL A 116 -12.50 -4.20 -4.92
CA VAL A 116 -11.53 -4.96 -4.12
C VAL A 116 -12.11 -5.31 -2.75
N ILE A 117 -12.68 -4.34 -2.04
CA ILE A 117 -13.29 -4.52 -0.72
C ILE A 117 -14.49 -5.49 -0.82
N ALA A 118 -15.38 -5.28 -1.80
CA ALA A 118 -16.55 -6.14 -2.01
C ALA A 118 -16.17 -7.61 -2.32
N ALA A 119 -15.02 -7.84 -2.96
CA ALA A 119 -14.47 -9.17 -3.18
C ALA A 119 -13.80 -9.80 -1.94
N GLY A 120 -13.78 -9.10 -0.79
CA GLY A 120 -13.18 -9.57 0.45
C GLY A 120 -11.66 -9.37 0.54
N LEU A 121 -11.05 -8.71 -0.44
CA LEU A 121 -9.63 -8.36 -0.46
C LEU A 121 -9.39 -7.06 0.33
N THR A 122 -8.16 -6.83 0.78
CA THR A 122 -7.77 -5.58 1.41
C THR A 122 -7.22 -4.60 0.37
N ALA A 123 -7.84 -3.43 0.25
CA ALA A 123 -7.38 -2.37 -0.64
C ALA A 123 -6.30 -1.52 0.05
N ILE A 124 -5.14 -1.37 -0.59
CA ILE A 124 -4.12 -0.37 -0.24
C ILE A 124 -4.31 0.80 -1.21
N VAL A 125 -5.03 1.83 -0.76
CA VAL A 125 -5.38 2.99 -1.59
C VAL A 125 -4.31 4.06 -1.48
N CYS A 126 -3.69 4.39 -2.61
CA CYS A 126 -2.62 5.38 -2.69
C CYS A 126 -3.18 6.79 -2.90
N VAL A 127 -2.66 7.73 -2.11
CA VAL A 127 -2.94 9.17 -2.20
C VAL A 127 -1.63 9.95 -2.06
N GLY A 128 -1.56 11.11 -2.69
CA GLY A 128 -0.37 11.96 -2.55
C GLY A 128 -0.33 13.06 -3.60
N GLU A 129 0.38 14.12 -3.28
CA GLU A 129 0.57 15.31 -4.10
C GLU A 129 1.84 15.23 -4.95
N THR A 130 1.80 15.87 -6.11
CA THR A 130 2.96 16.13 -6.95
C THR A 130 3.82 17.25 -6.39
N LEU A 131 5.05 17.42 -6.90
CA LEU A 131 5.91 18.53 -6.52
C LEU A 131 5.26 19.88 -6.83
N GLU A 132 4.65 20.02 -8.00
CA GLU A 132 3.97 21.24 -8.43
C GLU A 132 2.80 21.59 -7.49
N GLU A 133 1.99 20.62 -7.11
CA GLU A 133 0.88 20.80 -6.16
C GLU A 133 1.40 21.20 -4.77
N ARG A 134 2.50 20.61 -4.32
CA ARG A 134 3.11 20.94 -3.02
C ARG A 134 3.68 22.35 -3.02
N GLU A 135 4.44 22.74 -4.07
CA GLU A 135 5.01 24.09 -4.21
C GLU A 135 3.93 25.15 -4.37
N ALA A 136 2.79 24.81 -4.96
CA ALA A 136 1.61 25.67 -5.05
C ALA A 136 0.78 25.73 -3.74
N GLY A 137 1.21 25.07 -2.66
CA GLY A 137 0.50 25.05 -1.38
C GLY A 137 -0.82 24.26 -1.39
N LYS A 138 -1.03 23.35 -2.36
CA LYS A 138 -2.29 22.63 -2.59
C LYS A 138 -2.35 21.27 -1.88
N LEU A 139 -1.41 20.96 -1.00
CA LEU A 139 -1.34 19.68 -0.30
C LEU A 139 -2.70 19.27 0.29
N VAL A 140 -3.31 20.14 1.09
CA VAL A 140 -4.58 19.83 1.79
C VAL A 140 -5.69 19.56 0.79
N GLU A 141 -5.83 20.43 -0.22
CA GLU A 141 -6.85 20.29 -1.27
C GLU A 141 -6.72 18.96 -2.01
N VAL A 142 -5.50 18.57 -2.39
CA VAL A 142 -5.22 17.34 -3.12
C VAL A 142 -5.55 16.11 -2.27
N ILE A 143 -5.05 16.05 -1.03
CA ILE A 143 -5.29 14.92 -0.14
C ILE A 143 -6.79 14.79 0.17
N GLU A 144 -7.46 15.89 0.54
CA GLU A 144 -8.90 15.86 0.83
C GLU A 144 -9.72 15.45 -0.42
N ARG A 145 -9.41 15.96 -1.61
CA ARG A 145 -10.06 15.55 -2.85
C ARG A 145 -9.87 14.06 -3.13
N GLN A 146 -8.63 13.57 -3.11
CA GLN A 146 -8.32 12.16 -3.38
C GLN A 146 -9.00 11.23 -2.37
N MET A 147 -9.05 11.61 -1.10
CA MET A 147 -9.73 10.85 -0.06
C MET A 147 -11.27 10.88 -0.24
N ASN A 148 -11.85 12.08 -0.41
CA ASN A 148 -13.31 12.24 -0.53
C ASN A 148 -13.87 11.55 -1.78
N VAL A 149 -13.18 11.65 -2.91
CA VAL A 149 -13.62 11.02 -4.17
C VAL A 149 -13.24 9.55 -4.20
N GLY A 150 -11.99 9.21 -3.87
CA GLY A 150 -11.47 7.85 -3.93
C GLY A 150 -12.12 6.88 -2.92
N LEU A 151 -12.62 7.39 -1.79
CA LEU A 151 -13.31 6.61 -0.76
C LEU A 151 -14.80 6.88 -0.69
N LYS A 152 -15.37 7.57 -1.69
CA LYS A 152 -16.82 7.80 -1.76
C LYS A 152 -17.58 6.47 -1.64
N ASP A 153 -18.61 6.43 -0.80
CA ASP A 153 -19.44 5.25 -0.52
C ASP A 153 -18.70 4.05 0.11
N VAL A 154 -17.49 4.25 0.65
CA VAL A 154 -16.82 3.29 1.53
C VAL A 154 -17.38 3.47 2.94
N SER A 155 -17.99 2.43 3.49
CA SER A 155 -18.61 2.48 4.82
C SER A 155 -17.59 2.25 5.95
N ALA A 156 -17.99 2.54 7.19
CA ALA A 156 -17.17 2.21 8.36
C ALA A 156 -16.85 0.70 8.46
N ALA A 157 -17.77 -0.16 8.07
CA ALA A 157 -17.55 -1.62 8.05
C ALA A 157 -16.52 -2.03 6.99
N ASP A 158 -16.47 -1.35 5.84
CA ASP A 158 -15.51 -1.60 4.77
C ASP A 158 -14.07 -1.25 5.18
N CYS A 159 -13.91 -0.36 6.16
CA CYS A 159 -12.60 0.07 6.65
C CYS A 159 -11.78 -1.07 7.28
N ALA A 160 -12.40 -2.17 7.67
CA ALA A 160 -11.69 -3.38 8.07
C ALA A 160 -10.81 -3.98 6.93
N LYS A 161 -11.12 -3.62 5.68
CA LYS A 161 -10.42 -4.02 4.45
C LYS A 161 -9.74 -2.83 3.73
N LEU A 162 -9.42 -1.78 4.47
CA LEU A 162 -8.82 -0.57 3.93
C LEU A 162 -7.48 -0.28 4.60
N VAL A 163 -6.49 0.03 3.79
CA VAL A 163 -5.21 0.64 4.16
C VAL A 163 -5.01 1.85 3.26
N ILE A 164 -4.52 2.96 3.79
CA ILE A 164 -4.15 4.12 2.98
C ILE A 164 -2.63 4.16 2.85
N ALA A 165 -2.11 4.47 1.67
CA ALA A 165 -0.69 4.70 1.45
C ALA A 165 -0.46 6.15 0.99
N TYR A 166 0.25 6.92 1.79
CA TYR A 166 0.65 8.28 1.41
C TYR A 166 1.92 8.24 0.57
N GLU A 167 1.81 8.70 -0.64
CA GLU A 167 2.91 8.81 -1.60
C GLU A 167 3.27 10.29 -1.80
N PRO A 168 4.33 10.82 -1.16
CA PRO A 168 4.89 12.11 -1.59
C PRO A 168 5.52 11.92 -2.98
N VAL A 169 4.72 12.17 -4.07
CA VAL A 169 5.12 11.83 -5.45
C VAL A 169 6.45 12.49 -5.82
N TRP A 170 6.71 13.68 -5.30
CA TRP A 170 7.96 14.42 -5.44
C TRP A 170 9.18 13.74 -4.81
N ALA A 171 8.97 12.76 -3.93
CA ALA A 171 10.02 12.01 -3.24
C ALA A 171 10.17 10.57 -3.78
N ILE A 172 9.38 10.16 -4.77
CA ILE A 172 9.45 8.80 -5.33
C ILE A 172 10.45 8.76 -6.48
N GLY A 173 11.52 7.97 -6.32
CA GLY A 173 12.53 7.78 -7.37
C GLY A 173 13.42 8.99 -7.68
N THR A 174 13.28 10.08 -6.92
CA THR A 174 14.02 11.34 -7.15
C THR A 174 15.29 11.47 -6.31
N GLY A 175 15.50 10.58 -5.35
CA GLY A 175 16.54 10.71 -4.33
C GLY A 175 16.19 11.67 -3.18
N LYS A 176 15.09 12.43 -3.28
CA LYS A 176 14.55 13.23 -2.18
C LYS A 176 13.74 12.33 -1.24
N THR A 177 13.70 12.67 0.04
CA THR A 177 12.88 12.00 1.05
C THR A 177 12.12 13.06 1.84
N ALA A 178 10.86 12.80 2.18
CA ALA A 178 10.18 13.61 3.15
C ALA A 178 10.84 13.40 4.52
N THR A 179 10.97 14.45 5.31
CA THR A 179 11.38 14.29 6.72
C THR A 179 10.29 13.52 7.48
N PRO A 180 10.63 12.85 8.59
CA PRO A 180 9.63 12.16 9.42
C PRO A 180 8.50 13.10 9.88
N ASP A 181 8.78 14.38 10.14
CA ASP A 181 7.77 15.36 10.54
C ASP A 181 6.87 15.76 9.38
N GLN A 182 7.43 15.96 8.18
CA GLN A 182 6.61 16.19 6.97
C GLN A 182 5.70 15.01 6.65
N ALA A 183 6.19 13.77 6.80
CA ALA A 183 5.38 12.58 6.62
C ALA A 183 4.27 12.51 7.68
N GLN A 184 4.59 12.75 8.95
CA GLN A 184 3.63 12.76 10.05
C GLN A 184 2.52 13.80 9.85
N GLU A 185 2.86 15.00 9.39
CA GLU A 185 1.87 16.06 9.09
C GLU A 185 0.80 15.56 8.12
N VAL A 186 1.22 14.93 7.01
CA VAL A 186 0.27 14.44 6.00
C VAL A 186 -0.49 13.21 6.49
N HIS A 187 0.16 12.31 7.22
CA HIS A 187 -0.52 11.17 7.84
C HIS A 187 -1.61 11.61 8.83
N ALA A 188 -1.35 12.65 9.64
CA ALA A 188 -2.35 13.24 10.53
C ALA A 188 -3.50 13.88 9.75
N LEU A 189 -3.22 14.56 8.64
CA LEU A 189 -4.24 15.10 7.73
C LEU A 189 -5.12 13.97 7.15
N ILE A 190 -4.51 12.89 6.66
CA ILE A 190 -5.23 11.71 6.14
C ILE A 190 -6.14 11.13 7.23
N ARG A 191 -5.63 10.95 8.45
CA ARG A 191 -6.42 10.41 9.57
C ARG A 191 -7.58 11.32 9.94
N SER A 192 -7.37 12.63 9.99
CA SER A 192 -8.44 13.60 10.27
C SER A 192 -9.50 13.61 9.16
N THR A 193 -9.10 13.45 7.90
CA THR A 193 -10.03 13.34 6.76
C THR A 193 -10.82 12.02 6.82
N LEU A 194 -10.16 10.91 7.17
CA LEU A 194 -10.86 9.63 7.45
C LEU A 194 -11.89 9.80 8.55
N ALA A 195 -11.56 10.49 9.64
CA ALA A 195 -12.49 10.71 10.75
C ALA A 195 -13.75 11.48 10.33
N LYS A 196 -13.62 12.42 9.38
CA LYS A 196 -14.78 13.11 8.79
C LYS A 196 -15.62 12.18 7.91
N LEU A 197 -15.01 11.21 7.22
CA LEU A 197 -15.69 10.30 6.28
C LEU A 197 -16.39 9.13 6.98
N VAL A 198 -15.75 8.49 7.93
CA VAL A 198 -16.18 7.19 8.50
C VAL A 198 -16.31 7.20 10.04
N GLY A 199 -16.12 8.35 10.67
CA GLY A 199 -16.13 8.51 12.12
C GLY A 199 -14.77 8.30 12.77
N ALA A 200 -14.53 8.99 13.89
CA ALA A 200 -13.22 9.03 14.56
C ALA A 200 -12.76 7.65 15.05
N GLU A 201 -13.66 6.86 15.63
CA GLU A 201 -13.36 5.53 16.15
C GLU A 201 -12.88 4.60 15.00
N THR A 202 -13.59 4.58 13.89
CA THR A 202 -13.21 3.80 12.70
C THR A 202 -11.89 4.29 12.12
N ALA A 203 -11.70 5.60 11.99
CA ALA A 203 -10.46 6.18 11.46
C ALA A 203 -9.23 5.75 12.27
N GLU A 204 -9.37 5.59 13.59
CA GLU A 204 -8.26 5.11 14.45
C GLU A 204 -7.89 3.64 14.20
N THR A 205 -8.73 2.86 13.53
CA THR A 205 -8.41 1.46 13.19
C THR A 205 -7.73 1.31 11.83
N VAL A 206 -7.93 2.26 10.90
CA VAL A 206 -7.33 2.22 9.55
C VAL A 206 -5.83 2.49 9.63
N ARG A 207 -5.05 1.64 9.01
CA ARG A 207 -3.59 1.80 8.94
C ARG A 207 -3.22 2.73 7.80
N ILE A 208 -2.24 3.61 8.06
CA ILE A 208 -1.72 4.55 7.07
C ILE A 208 -0.23 4.27 6.86
N GLN A 209 0.14 3.87 5.64
CA GLN A 209 1.51 3.56 5.24
C GLN A 209 2.19 4.79 4.65
N TYR A 210 3.48 4.94 4.91
CA TYR A 210 4.33 5.88 4.18
C TYR A 210 4.83 5.24 2.89
N GLY A 211 4.50 5.82 1.74
CA GLY A 211 4.84 5.34 0.39
C GLY A 211 6.00 6.09 -0.27
N GLY A 212 6.69 6.97 0.45
CA GLY A 212 7.93 7.58 -0.02
C GLY A 212 9.14 6.67 0.18
N SER A 213 10.35 7.21 0.01
CA SER A 213 11.59 6.43 0.15
C SER A 213 11.84 6.00 1.59
N MET A 214 11.55 4.74 1.90
CA MET A 214 11.87 4.10 3.18
C MET A 214 12.95 3.03 2.95
N LYS A 215 13.97 3.04 3.80
CA LYS A 215 15.12 2.13 3.80
C LYS A 215 15.42 1.70 5.24
N PRO A 216 16.22 0.64 5.48
CA PRO A 216 16.58 0.22 6.83
C PRO A 216 17.11 1.37 7.71
N GLY A 217 17.90 2.29 7.13
CA GLY A 217 18.53 3.39 7.87
C GLY A 217 17.60 4.54 8.30
N ASN A 218 16.38 4.67 7.75
CA ASN A 218 15.42 5.70 8.15
C ASN A 218 14.08 5.16 8.63
N ALA A 219 13.88 3.84 8.56
CA ALA A 219 12.61 3.22 8.88
C ALA A 219 12.20 3.46 10.35
N ALA A 220 13.13 3.35 11.29
CA ALA A 220 12.85 3.51 12.72
C ALA A 220 12.31 4.91 13.04
N GLU A 221 12.90 5.98 12.49
CA GLU A 221 12.47 7.36 12.73
C GLU A 221 11.07 7.63 12.14
N LEU A 222 10.78 7.11 10.94
CA LEU A 222 9.47 7.21 10.31
C LEU A 222 8.41 6.45 11.11
N LEU A 223 8.70 5.20 11.47
CA LEU A 223 7.76 4.31 12.15
C LEU A 223 7.50 4.67 13.62
N ALA A 224 8.37 5.49 14.22
CA ALA A 224 8.14 6.08 15.54
C ALA A 224 7.07 7.19 15.56
N LYS A 225 6.66 7.69 14.38
CA LYS A 225 5.62 8.73 14.30
C LYS A 225 4.24 8.16 14.57
N LYS A 226 3.40 8.95 15.25
CA LYS A 226 2.08 8.55 15.77
C LYS A 226 1.14 7.98 14.72
N ASP A 227 1.11 8.58 13.52
CA ASP A 227 0.15 8.23 12.48
C ASP A 227 0.77 7.43 11.32
N ILE A 228 2.07 7.08 11.40
CA ILE A 228 2.73 6.23 10.43
C ILE A 228 2.64 4.77 10.90
N ASP A 229 1.71 4.02 10.31
CA ASP A 229 1.41 2.64 10.71
C ASP A 229 2.18 1.60 9.88
N GLY A 230 3.11 2.04 9.03
CA GLY A 230 3.91 1.14 8.21
C GLY A 230 4.47 1.80 6.96
N GLY A 231 4.82 0.97 5.97
CA GLY A 231 5.39 1.43 4.71
C GLY A 231 4.89 0.67 3.50
N LEU A 232 4.71 1.39 2.37
CA LEU A 232 4.57 0.80 1.04
C LEU A 232 5.92 0.96 0.34
N ILE A 233 6.65 -0.15 0.18
CA ILE A 233 8.09 -0.17 -0.11
C ILE A 233 8.32 -0.57 -1.56
N GLY A 234 8.98 0.29 -2.34
CA GLY A 234 9.39 -0.01 -3.71
C GLY A 234 10.73 -0.79 -3.77
N GLY A 235 11.78 -0.16 -4.27
CA GLY A 235 13.05 -0.81 -4.57
C GLY A 235 13.70 -1.62 -3.42
N ALA A 236 13.55 -1.21 -2.17
CA ALA A 236 14.06 -1.97 -1.03
C ALA A 236 13.32 -3.31 -0.83
N ALA A 237 12.08 -3.46 -1.34
CA ALA A 237 11.34 -4.73 -1.28
C ALA A 237 11.85 -5.77 -2.28
N LEU A 238 12.72 -5.40 -3.21
CA LEU A 238 13.34 -6.31 -4.19
C LEU A 238 14.61 -6.99 -3.65
N LYS A 239 15.02 -6.65 -2.41
CA LYS A 239 16.15 -7.26 -1.71
C LYS A 239 15.67 -7.73 -0.35
N ALA A 240 15.73 -9.03 -0.12
CA ALA A 240 15.21 -9.63 1.12
C ALA A 240 15.85 -9.03 2.38
N GLU A 241 17.16 -8.73 2.36
CA GLU A 241 17.88 -8.12 3.47
C GLU A 241 17.38 -6.71 3.80
N ASP A 242 17.26 -5.84 2.77
CA ASP A 242 16.77 -4.46 2.94
C ASP A 242 15.33 -4.46 3.45
N PHE A 243 14.48 -5.31 2.87
CA PHE A 243 13.08 -5.40 3.26
C PHE A 243 12.93 -5.94 4.68
N ALA A 244 13.69 -6.97 5.04
CA ALA A 244 13.74 -7.51 6.41
C ALA A 244 14.22 -6.48 7.43
N GLY A 245 15.19 -5.63 7.09
CA GLY A 245 15.64 -4.54 7.95
C GLY A 245 14.53 -3.52 8.24
N ILE A 246 13.70 -3.20 7.25
CA ILE A 246 12.52 -2.33 7.43
C ILE A 246 11.46 -3.01 8.31
N ILE A 247 11.19 -4.30 8.08
CA ILE A 247 10.23 -5.08 8.86
C ILE A 247 10.69 -5.22 10.31
N ALA A 248 11.97 -5.44 10.56
CA ALA A 248 12.54 -5.49 11.90
C ALA A 248 12.38 -4.15 12.64
N ALA A 249 12.60 -3.01 11.95
CA ALA A 249 12.35 -1.69 12.51
C ALA A 249 10.86 -1.49 12.86
N ALA A 250 9.94 -2.01 12.03
CA ALA A 250 8.52 -1.97 12.31
C ALA A 250 8.13 -2.84 13.51
N ALA A 251 8.76 -4.01 13.66
CA ALA A 251 8.52 -4.91 14.79
C ALA A 251 9.01 -4.31 16.12
N ALA A 252 10.03 -3.46 16.09
CA ALA A 252 10.58 -2.77 17.25
C ALA A 252 9.86 -1.45 17.61
N ALA A 253 8.97 -0.95 16.75
CA ALA A 253 8.29 0.35 16.91
C ALA A 253 6.96 0.23 17.69
N GLU A 254 6.90 -0.56 18.75
CA GLU A 254 5.73 -0.70 19.66
C GLU A 254 5.63 0.42 20.69
#